data_525437aeb52e3ee8e616a196ba54e69e
#
_entry.id   525437aeb52e3ee8e616a196ba54e69e
#
_cell.length_a   1.000
_cell.length_b   1.000
_cell.length_c   1.000
_cell.angle_alpha   90.00
_cell.angle_beta   90.00
_cell.angle_gamma   90.00
#
_symmetry.space_group_name_H-M   'P 1'
#
loop_
_entity.id
_entity.type
_entity.pdbx_description
1 polymer ?
#
loop_
_entity_poly.entity_id
_entity_poly.type
_entity_poly.pdbx_seq_one_letter_code
_entity_poly.pdbx_strand_id
1 'polypeptide(L)'
;MLRGLVLALACACASALILPTTPSSTARRRSASLTPPPPLNNLAHQACSLALCAALTLSPLVAPHALAVSGGGKDFSGASIEGEDFSGQNLKGKEFRGAFAKGANFKGANLAATSFFKAEALDADFSGADLTGASLEEAGLEGAILDQAVMTNAYLSKTIADVKSAKGADFSEAVLPPYAQKSLCASGIGGTNEKTGVATRDSLMCPD
;
A
#
# COMPACT_ATOMS: atom_id res chain seq x y z
N MET A 1 -44.93 5.90 -21.98
CA MET A 1 -45.09 4.79 -22.95
C MET A 1 -43.77 4.58 -23.64
N LEU A 2 -43.10 3.57 -23.45
CA LEU A 2 -42.41 2.53 -24.25
C LEU A 2 -41.38 1.81 -23.37
N ARG A 3 -41.74 0.57 -23.10
CA ARG A 3 -40.89 -0.39 -22.39
C ARG A 3 -39.81 -0.91 -23.36
N GLY A 4 -38.56 -0.83 -22.98
CA GLY A 4 -37.43 -1.48 -23.63
C GLY A 4 -36.94 -2.66 -22.80
N LEU A 5 -37.26 -3.83 -23.27
CA LEU A 5 -36.89 -5.15 -22.75
C LEU A 5 -35.40 -5.41 -23.02
N VAL A 6 -34.58 -5.58 -21.98
CA VAL A 6 -33.18 -6.02 -22.11
C VAL A 6 -33.11 -7.48 -21.76
N LEU A 7 -32.86 -8.30 -22.76
CA LEU A 7 -32.58 -9.74 -22.64
C LEU A 7 -31.21 -9.96 -22.01
N ALA A 8 -31.20 -10.64 -20.87
CA ALA A 8 -29.98 -11.15 -20.25
C ALA A 8 -29.61 -12.49 -20.92
N LEU A 9 -28.47 -12.52 -21.59
CA LEU A 9 -27.84 -13.78 -22.05
C LEU A 9 -26.76 -14.17 -21.03
N ALA A 10 -27.06 -15.19 -20.24
CA ALA A 10 -26.09 -15.82 -19.35
C ALA A 10 -25.21 -16.77 -20.16
N CYS A 11 -23.93 -16.48 -20.22
CA CYS A 11 -22.92 -17.38 -20.73
C CYS A 11 -22.27 -18.13 -19.56
N ALA A 12 -22.66 -19.38 -19.35
CA ALA A 12 -22.07 -20.26 -18.36
C ALA A 12 -20.79 -20.87 -18.90
N CYS A 13 -19.63 -20.47 -18.38
CA CYS A 13 -18.38 -21.19 -18.55
C CYS A 13 -18.18 -22.10 -17.35
N ALA A 14 -18.32 -23.41 -17.58
CA ALA A 14 -18.00 -24.44 -16.61
C ALA A 14 -16.49 -24.53 -16.44
N SER A 15 -16.00 -24.23 -15.23
CA SER A 15 -14.60 -24.45 -14.83
C SER A 15 -14.45 -25.87 -14.31
N ALA A 16 -13.72 -26.68 -15.04
CA ALA A 16 -13.28 -28.00 -14.57
C ALA A 16 -12.13 -27.83 -13.57
N LEU A 17 -12.34 -28.20 -12.33
CA LEU A 17 -11.32 -28.37 -11.30
C LEU A 17 -10.49 -29.62 -11.64
N ILE A 18 -9.22 -29.44 -11.94
CA ILE A 18 -8.24 -30.52 -11.95
C ILE A 18 -7.37 -30.38 -10.69
N LEU A 19 -7.57 -31.29 -9.74
CA LEU A 19 -6.67 -31.47 -8.59
C LEU A 19 -5.40 -32.21 -9.05
N PRO A 20 -4.21 -31.78 -8.65
CA PRO A 20 -3.03 -32.61 -8.81
C PRO A 20 -2.90 -33.57 -7.63
N THR A 21 -3.02 -34.85 -7.91
CA THR A 21 -2.62 -35.92 -7.01
C THR A 21 -1.11 -36.14 -7.10
N THR A 22 -0.47 -36.13 -5.93
CA THR A 22 0.94 -36.53 -5.76
C THR A 22 1.13 -38.03 -5.92
N PRO A 23 2.18 -38.51 -6.56
CA PRO A 23 2.68 -39.85 -6.32
C PRO A 23 4.03 -39.85 -5.61
N SER A 24 4.04 -40.69 -4.58
CA SER A 24 5.19 -41.12 -3.78
C SER A 24 6.25 -41.84 -4.61
N SER A 25 7.49 -41.68 -4.16
CA SER A 25 8.72 -42.28 -4.63
C SER A 25 8.71 -43.81 -4.69
N THR A 26 9.26 -44.37 -5.74
CA THR A 26 10.24 -45.48 -5.62
C THR A 26 11.00 -45.68 -6.94
N ALA A 27 12.29 -45.84 -6.81
CA ALA A 27 13.28 -46.02 -7.87
C ALA A 27 13.13 -47.31 -8.69
N ARG A 28 13.39 -47.24 -9.98
CA ARG A 28 14.16 -48.28 -10.69
C ARG A 28 14.69 -47.75 -12.03
N ARG A 29 15.99 -47.78 -12.16
CA ARG A 29 16.71 -47.65 -13.44
C ARG A 29 16.30 -48.77 -14.40
N ARG A 30 15.98 -48.45 -15.65
CA ARG A 30 16.27 -49.27 -16.83
C ARG A 30 16.37 -48.39 -18.07
N SER A 31 17.48 -48.60 -18.75
CA SER A 31 17.83 -48.10 -20.07
C SER A 31 16.82 -48.60 -21.12
N ALA A 32 16.44 -47.79 -22.07
CA ALA A 32 16.24 -48.21 -23.45
C ALA A 32 15.76 -47.05 -24.34
N SER A 33 16.56 -46.87 -25.38
CA SER A 33 16.24 -46.66 -26.80
C SER A 33 15.49 -45.39 -27.22
N LEU A 34 16.28 -44.61 -27.93
CA LEU A 34 15.89 -43.56 -28.86
C LEU A 34 15.00 -44.12 -29.98
N THR A 35 13.80 -43.53 -30.12
CA THR A 35 13.06 -43.58 -31.37
C THR A 35 12.75 -42.15 -31.82
N PRO A 36 12.96 -41.84 -33.13
CA PRO A 36 12.74 -40.50 -33.64
C PRO A 36 11.26 -40.17 -33.82
N PRO A 37 10.88 -38.90 -33.81
CA PRO A 37 9.50 -38.48 -34.00
C PRO A 37 9.05 -38.61 -35.46
N PRO A 38 7.76 -38.86 -35.71
CA PRO A 38 7.21 -38.95 -37.06
C PRO A 38 7.04 -37.58 -37.72
N PRO A 39 7.01 -37.54 -39.07
CA PRO A 39 7.00 -36.28 -39.82
C PRO A 39 5.63 -35.61 -39.84
N LEU A 40 5.69 -34.28 -39.81
CA LEU A 40 4.57 -33.38 -40.06
C LEU A 40 4.15 -33.49 -41.54
N ASN A 41 2.97 -34.00 -41.78
CA ASN A 41 2.21 -33.70 -43.00
C ASN A 41 0.73 -33.92 -42.72
N ASN A 42 -0.03 -32.84 -42.69
CA ASN A 42 -1.16 -32.69 -43.60
C ASN A 42 -1.89 -31.37 -43.32
N LEU A 43 -1.87 -30.59 -44.38
CA LEU A 43 -2.80 -29.48 -44.58
C LEU A 43 -4.23 -30.02 -44.52
N ALA A 44 -5.06 -29.41 -43.73
CA ALA A 44 -6.48 -29.41 -44.01
C ALA A 44 -7.01 -27.99 -43.74
N HIS A 45 -7.32 -27.33 -44.82
CA HIS A 45 -8.11 -26.12 -44.86
C HIS A 45 -9.42 -26.31 -44.11
N GLN A 46 -9.73 -25.44 -43.20
CA GLN A 46 -11.11 -25.01 -43.02
C GLN A 46 -11.13 -23.49 -42.74
N ALA A 47 -11.55 -22.82 -43.76
CA ALA A 47 -11.97 -21.44 -43.69
C ALA A 47 -13.17 -21.34 -42.75
N CYS A 48 -13.04 -20.56 -41.69
CA CYS A 48 -14.19 -20.09 -40.93
C CYS A 48 -14.28 -18.57 -41.04
N SER A 49 -15.35 -18.22 -41.65
CA SER A 49 -15.78 -16.89 -42.11
C SER A 49 -15.55 -15.76 -41.12
N LEU A 50 -15.11 -14.66 -41.66
CA LEU A 50 -15.25 -13.30 -41.15
C LEU A 50 -16.65 -13.03 -40.59
N ALA A 51 -16.75 -12.91 -39.29
CA ALA A 51 -17.83 -12.22 -38.63
C ALA A 51 -17.24 -11.08 -37.80
N LEU A 52 -17.43 -9.92 -38.39
CA LEU A 52 -17.21 -8.60 -37.86
C LEU A 52 -17.87 -8.47 -36.49
N CYS A 53 -17.13 -8.40 -35.41
CA CYS A 53 -17.55 -7.84 -34.14
C CYS A 53 -16.58 -6.74 -33.74
N ALA A 54 -16.73 -5.60 -34.43
CA ALA A 54 -16.19 -4.35 -33.93
C ALA A 54 -17.13 -3.84 -32.82
N ALA A 55 -16.80 -4.17 -31.57
CA ALA A 55 -17.28 -3.44 -30.42
C ALA A 55 -16.04 -2.98 -29.67
N LEU A 56 -15.55 -1.84 -30.06
CA LEU A 56 -14.58 -1.04 -29.30
C LEU A 56 -15.26 -0.55 -28.03
N THR A 57 -15.23 -1.32 -26.98
CA THR A 57 -15.33 -0.76 -25.63
C THR A 57 -13.91 -0.42 -25.20
N LEU A 58 -13.52 0.85 -25.42
CA LEU A 58 -12.40 1.45 -24.73
C LEU A 58 -12.76 1.51 -23.24
N SER A 59 -12.56 0.42 -22.54
CA SER A 59 -12.39 0.50 -21.09
C SER A 59 -10.98 1.07 -20.88
N PRO A 60 -10.80 2.17 -20.15
CA PRO A 60 -9.49 2.53 -19.70
C PRO A 60 -9.02 1.38 -18.78
N LEU A 61 -8.06 0.60 -19.25
CA LEU A 61 -7.27 -0.24 -18.38
C LEU A 61 -6.55 0.73 -17.45
N VAL A 62 -7.19 1.07 -16.36
CA VAL A 62 -6.46 1.48 -15.16
C VAL A 62 -5.75 0.22 -14.72
N ALA A 63 -4.56 0.03 -15.26
CA ALA A 63 -3.64 -0.95 -14.71
C ALA A 63 -3.45 -0.55 -13.25
N PRO A 64 -3.74 -1.43 -12.29
CA PRO A 64 -3.22 -1.21 -10.96
C PRO A 64 -1.70 -1.20 -11.13
N HIS A 65 -1.07 -0.06 -10.92
CA HIS A 65 0.36 0.02 -10.74
C HIS A 65 0.68 -0.63 -9.38
N ALA A 66 0.35 -1.92 -9.29
CA ALA A 66 1.00 -2.77 -8.35
C ALA A 66 2.41 -3.00 -8.91
N LEU A 67 3.27 -2.01 -8.80
CA LEU A 67 4.66 -2.28 -8.60
C LEU A 67 4.71 -3.10 -7.32
N ALA A 68 4.53 -4.43 -7.47
CA ALA A 68 5.03 -5.34 -6.50
C ALA A 68 6.52 -5.03 -6.41
N VAL A 69 6.90 -4.13 -5.50
CA VAL A 69 8.23 -4.09 -4.95
C VAL A 69 8.35 -5.41 -4.19
N SER A 70 8.53 -6.48 -4.96
CA SER A 70 8.93 -7.80 -4.51
C SER A 70 10.39 -7.71 -4.09
N GLY A 71 10.66 -6.80 -3.16
CA GLY A 71 11.87 -6.80 -2.40
C GLY A 71 11.59 -7.63 -1.15
N GLY A 72 12.04 -8.86 -1.09
CA GLY A 72 12.16 -9.61 0.15
C GLY A 72 13.13 -8.95 1.14
N GLY A 73 13.40 -7.65 0.98
CA GLY A 73 14.11 -6.77 1.87
C GLY A 73 13.14 -5.93 2.72
N LYS A 74 13.51 -5.70 3.97
CA LYS A 74 12.79 -4.82 4.91
C LYS A 74 13.04 -3.33 4.62
N ASP A 75 13.63 -2.99 3.47
CA ASP A 75 14.34 -1.74 3.29
C ASP A 75 13.82 -0.97 2.06
N PHE A 76 13.27 0.22 2.32
CA PHE A 76 12.89 1.22 1.32
C PHE A 76 13.86 2.42 1.36
N SER A 77 15.05 2.25 1.96
CA SER A 77 16.01 3.33 2.11
C SER A 77 16.41 3.90 0.75
N GLY A 78 16.27 5.22 0.60
CA GLY A 78 16.56 5.93 -0.64
C GLY A 78 15.62 5.59 -1.80
N ALA A 79 14.56 4.82 -1.59
CA ALA A 79 13.61 4.47 -2.63
C ALA A 79 12.73 5.66 -3.01
N SER A 80 12.35 5.76 -4.30
CA SER A 80 11.30 6.65 -4.74
C SER A 80 9.97 5.91 -4.65
N ILE A 81 9.14 6.33 -3.70
CA ILE A 81 7.81 5.80 -3.42
C ILE A 81 6.76 6.93 -3.47
N GLU A 82 7.03 7.93 -4.31
CA GLU A 82 6.14 9.08 -4.47
C GLU A 82 4.75 8.65 -4.97
N GLY A 83 3.71 9.06 -4.25
CA GLY A 83 2.32 8.74 -4.58
C GLY A 83 1.94 7.25 -4.48
N GLU A 84 2.83 6.39 -3.99
CA GLU A 84 2.55 4.96 -3.81
C GLU A 84 1.52 4.71 -2.69
N ASP A 85 0.75 3.63 -2.83
CA ASP A 85 -0.30 3.26 -1.89
C ASP A 85 0.14 2.12 -0.96
N PHE A 86 0.37 2.46 0.30
CA PHE A 86 0.68 1.56 1.40
C PHE A 86 -0.45 1.48 2.43
N SER A 87 -1.66 1.93 2.07
CA SER A 87 -2.77 1.98 3.01
C SER A 87 -3.09 0.61 3.62
N GLY A 88 -3.27 0.58 4.93
CA GLY A 88 -3.58 -0.63 5.69
C GLY A 88 -2.50 -1.71 5.71
N GLN A 89 -1.32 -1.48 5.14
CA GLN A 89 -0.25 -2.47 5.09
C GLN A 89 0.47 -2.62 6.43
N ASN A 90 1.01 -3.80 6.68
CA ASN A 90 1.89 -4.05 7.81
C ASN A 90 3.36 -3.82 7.41
N LEU A 91 3.85 -2.64 7.75
CA LEU A 91 5.22 -2.17 7.46
C LEU A 91 6.07 -2.07 8.72
N LYS A 92 5.64 -2.70 9.82
CA LYS A 92 6.33 -2.65 11.11
C LYS A 92 7.83 -2.96 10.97
N GLY A 93 8.68 -2.09 11.55
CA GLY A 93 10.13 -2.22 11.56
C GLY A 93 10.79 -2.12 10.19
N LYS A 94 10.10 -1.58 9.17
CA LYS A 94 10.69 -1.29 7.86
C LYS A 94 11.54 -0.01 7.91
N GLU A 95 12.52 0.07 7.01
CA GLU A 95 13.39 1.22 6.86
C GLU A 95 12.96 2.06 5.66
N PHE A 96 12.70 3.35 5.89
CA PHE A 96 12.39 4.37 4.87
C PHE A 96 13.40 5.51 4.91
N ARG A 97 14.63 5.25 5.33
CA ARG A 97 15.68 6.27 5.52
C ARG A 97 16.00 6.95 4.19
N GLY A 98 15.84 8.27 4.14
CA GLY A 98 16.08 9.05 2.93
C GLY A 98 15.17 8.68 1.76
N ALA A 99 14.04 8.00 1.99
CA ALA A 99 13.08 7.68 0.95
C ALA A 99 12.37 8.95 0.46
N PHE A 100 12.06 8.99 -0.84
CA PHE A 100 11.24 10.02 -1.45
C PHE A 100 9.78 9.55 -1.46
N ALA A 101 9.01 9.99 -0.45
CA ALA A 101 7.64 9.54 -0.18
C ALA A 101 6.61 10.66 -0.36
N LYS A 102 6.90 11.64 -1.23
CA LYS A 102 5.98 12.75 -1.47
C LYS A 102 4.63 12.26 -1.94
N GLY A 103 3.56 12.67 -1.22
CA GLY A 103 2.18 12.30 -1.52
C GLY A 103 1.87 10.80 -1.36
N ALA A 104 2.75 10.00 -0.75
CA ALA A 104 2.50 8.60 -0.49
C ALA A 104 1.34 8.40 0.49
N ASN A 105 0.57 7.34 0.30
CA ASN A 105 -0.59 7.00 1.12
C ASN A 105 -0.25 5.90 2.12
N PHE A 106 -0.11 6.26 3.41
CA PHE A 106 0.11 5.34 4.53
C PHE A 106 -1.12 5.23 5.44
N LYS A 107 -2.30 5.59 4.96
CA LYS A 107 -3.52 5.61 5.74
C LYS A 107 -3.81 4.27 6.43
N GLY A 108 -3.91 4.29 7.76
CA GLY A 108 -4.18 3.09 8.54
C GLY A 108 -3.07 2.03 8.51
N ALA A 109 -1.90 2.31 7.94
CA ALA A 109 -0.77 1.39 7.92
C ALA A 109 -0.19 1.16 9.31
N ASN A 110 0.36 -0.02 9.55
CA ASN A 110 1.16 -0.30 10.74
C ASN A 110 2.62 0.04 10.43
N LEU A 111 3.07 1.18 10.93
CA LEU A 111 4.42 1.73 10.79
C LEU A 111 5.18 1.70 12.12
N ALA A 112 4.78 0.85 13.07
CA ALA A 112 5.42 0.79 14.37
C ALA A 112 6.91 0.42 14.24
N ALA A 113 7.76 1.16 14.97
CA ALA A 113 9.22 1.01 14.97
C ALA A 113 9.86 1.13 13.57
N THR A 114 9.25 1.86 12.63
CA THR A 114 9.85 2.19 11.34
C THR A 114 10.83 3.36 11.47
N SER A 115 11.77 3.47 10.51
CA SER A 115 12.67 4.61 10.43
C SER A 115 12.42 5.41 9.16
N PHE A 116 11.94 6.64 9.34
CA PHE A 116 11.82 7.67 8.29
C PHE A 116 12.93 8.73 8.40
N PHE A 117 14.06 8.37 8.98
CA PHE A 117 15.17 9.29 9.14
C PHE A 117 15.56 9.93 7.80
N LYS A 118 15.47 11.26 7.71
CA LYS A 118 15.73 12.04 6.48
C LYS A 118 14.82 11.69 5.29
N ALA A 119 13.70 11.03 5.49
CA ALA A 119 12.75 10.79 4.40
C ALA A 119 12.02 12.08 4.02
N GLU A 120 11.69 12.23 2.74
CA GLU A 120 10.89 13.32 2.21
C GLU A 120 9.44 12.86 2.06
N ALA A 121 8.63 13.04 3.11
CA ALA A 121 7.21 12.64 3.16
C ALA A 121 6.27 13.86 3.05
N LEU A 122 6.62 14.80 2.17
CA LEU A 122 5.82 15.98 1.88
C LEU A 122 4.43 15.58 1.38
N ASP A 123 3.39 16.21 1.89
CA ASP A 123 1.98 15.95 1.52
C ASP A 123 1.54 14.47 1.68
N ALA A 124 2.28 13.64 2.41
CA ALA A 124 1.93 12.24 2.62
C ALA A 124 0.74 12.09 3.59
N ASP A 125 -0.07 11.03 3.40
CA ASP A 125 -1.23 10.75 4.24
C ASP A 125 -0.93 9.60 5.23
N PHE A 126 -0.77 9.95 6.50
CA PHE A 126 -0.60 9.02 7.62
C PHE A 126 -1.86 8.91 8.49
N SER A 127 -3.03 9.28 7.95
CA SER A 127 -4.27 9.24 8.72
C SER A 127 -4.54 7.86 9.32
N GLY A 128 -4.72 7.81 10.63
CA GLY A 128 -4.96 6.56 11.36
C GLY A 128 -3.80 5.55 11.35
N ALA A 129 -2.62 5.92 10.88
CA ALA A 129 -1.44 5.06 10.92
C ALA A 129 -0.96 4.83 12.36
N ASP A 130 -0.35 3.68 12.60
CA ASP A 130 0.36 3.37 13.84
C ASP A 130 1.85 3.64 13.65
N LEU A 131 2.33 4.73 14.20
CA LEU A 131 3.72 5.20 14.20
C LEU A 131 4.40 5.00 15.58
N THR A 132 3.89 4.08 16.40
CA THR A 132 4.43 3.84 17.75
C THR A 132 5.93 3.50 17.68
N GLY A 133 6.74 4.32 18.37
CA GLY A 133 8.20 4.16 18.40
C GLY A 133 8.89 4.40 17.06
N ALA A 134 8.23 5.01 16.09
CA ALA A 134 8.85 5.34 14.81
C ALA A 134 9.83 6.52 14.94
N SER A 135 10.91 6.50 14.14
CA SER A 135 11.83 7.62 14.02
C SER A 135 11.51 8.44 12.78
N LEU A 136 11.03 9.67 12.98
CA LEU A 136 10.81 10.68 11.94
C LEU A 136 11.80 11.85 12.10
N GLU A 137 12.97 11.57 12.66
CA GLU A 137 14.01 12.59 12.83
C GLU A 137 14.51 13.08 11.46
N GLU A 138 14.63 14.39 11.34
CA GLU A 138 15.00 15.07 10.08
C GLU A 138 14.08 14.75 8.88
N ALA A 139 12.94 14.08 9.09
CA ALA A 139 11.97 13.83 8.03
C ALA A 139 11.26 15.13 7.62
N GLY A 140 11.02 15.31 6.31
CA GLY A 140 10.16 16.36 5.75
C GLY A 140 8.70 15.94 5.84
N LEU A 141 7.91 16.61 6.69
CA LEU A 141 6.49 16.31 6.92
C LEU A 141 5.58 17.48 6.53
N GLU A 142 6.11 18.49 5.83
CA GLU A 142 5.34 19.66 5.43
C GLU A 142 4.12 19.24 4.59
N GLY A 143 2.96 19.71 4.98
CA GLY A 143 1.70 19.39 4.32
C GLY A 143 1.15 17.98 4.61
N ALA A 144 1.85 17.13 5.35
CA ALA A 144 1.39 15.80 5.69
C ALA A 144 0.10 15.81 6.53
N ILE A 145 -0.68 14.73 6.46
CA ILE A 145 -1.90 14.53 7.23
C ILE A 145 -1.65 13.43 8.27
N LEU A 146 -1.87 13.74 9.54
CA LEU A 146 -1.65 12.87 10.69
C LEU A 146 -2.94 12.62 11.49
N ASP A 147 -4.10 12.85 10.88
CA ASP A 147 -5.38 12.71 11.59
C ASP A 147 -5.55 11.29 12.16
N GLN A 148 -5.87 11.18 13.45
CA GLN A 148 -6.03 9.90 14.15
C GLN A 148 -4.76 9.01 14.16
N ALA A 149 -3.59 9.51 13.79
CA ALA A 149 -2.34 8.75 13.88
C ALA A 149 -1.94 8.51 15.34
N VAL A 150 -1.33 7.36 15.61
CA VAL A 150 -0.76 7.02 16.92
C VAL A 150 0.75 7.18 16.83
N MET A 151 1.31 8.14 17.57
CA MET A 151 2.74 8.46 17.57
C MET A 151 3.37 8.29 18.96
N THR A 152 2.84 7.36 19.74
CA THR A 152 3.34 7.08 21.09
C THR A 152 4.82 6.70 21.04
N ASN A 153 5.67 7.33 21.86
CA ASN A 153 7.12 7.13 21.88
C ASN A 153 7.82 7.39 20.53
N ALA A 154 7.22 8.14 19.61
CA ALA A 154 7.87 8.49 18.34
C ALA A 154 8.88 9.62 18.51
N TYR A 155 9.92 9.61 17.66
CA TYR A 155 10.92 10.69 17.57
C TYR A 155 10.56 11.58 16.39
N LEU A 156 10.20 12.84 16.64
CA LEU A 156 9.66 13.74 15.64
C LEU A 156 10.62 14.89 15.33
N SER A 157 10.60 15.34 14.08
CA SER A 157 11.41 16.47 13.62
C SER A 157 10.66 17.81 13.83
N LYS A 158 11.37 18.90 13.52
CA LYS A 158 10.77 20.25 13.56
C LYS A 158 9.63 20.45 12.56
N THR A 159 9.64 19.72 11.45
CA THR A 159 8.67 19.83 10.34
C THR A 159 7.27 19.35 10.71
N ILE A 160 7.14 18.66 11.86
CA ILE A 160 5.83 18.30 12.45
C ILE A 160 4.97 19.54 12.76
N ALA A 161 5.59 20.71 12.90
CA ALA A 161 4.87 21.97 13.09
C ALA A 161 4.15 22.48 11.82
N ASP A 162 4.56 21.99 10.66
CA ASP A 162 4.11 22.44 9.34
C ASP A 162 3.19 21.42 8.66
N VAL A 163 2.68 20.45 9.43
CA VAL A 163 1.71 19.46 8.93
C VAL A 163 0.37 20.12 8.63
N LYS A 164 -0.34 19.58 7.66
CA LYS A 164 -1.64 20.08 7.24
C LYS A 164 -2.72 19.84 8.28
N SER A 165 -2.69 18.69 8.95
CA SER A 165 -3.65 18.32 9.99
C SER A 165 -3.09 17.21 10.88
N ALA A 166 -3.43 17.25 12.19
CA ALA A 166 -3.12 16.20 13.15
C ALA A 166 -4.29 16.03 14.16
N LYS A 167 -5.52 16.08 13.66
CA LYS A 167 -6.74 16.00 14.45
C LYS A 167 -6.90 14.61 15.09
N GLY A 168 -7.06 14.54 16.40
CA GLY A 168 -7.17 13.26 17.07
C GLY A 168 -5.88 12.45 17.06
N ALA A 169 -4.73 13.02 16.71
CA ALA A 169 -3.45 12.33 16.81
C ALA A 169 -3.01 12.18 18.27
N ASP A 170 -2.37 11.05 18.58
CA ASP A 170 -1.85 10.76 19.92
C ASP A 170 -0.33 10.88 19.93
N PHE A 171 0.17 11.89 20.65
CA PHE A 171 1.59 12.20 20.82
C PHE A 171 2.14 11.76 22.19
N SER A 172 1.46 10.85 22.89
CA SER A 172 1.88 10.41 24.21
C SER A 172 3.34 9.95 24.21
N GLU A 173 4.13 10.48 25.14
CA GLU A 173 5.55 10.16 25.26
C GLU A 173 6.39 10.40 23.99
N ALA A 174 5.86 11.10 22.99
CA ALA A 174 6.61 11.44 21.79
C ALA A 174 7.68 12.49 22.11
N VAL A 175 8.86 12.31 21.48
CA VAL A 175 9.95 13.29 21.58
C VAL A 175 9.84 14.27 20.42
N LEU A 176 9.49 15.53 20.72
CA LEU A 176 9.38 16.58 19.73
C LEU A 176 10.03 17.88 20.23
N PRO A 177 10.51 18.75 19.31
CA PRO A 177 11.10 20.03 19.70
C PRO A 177 10.06 20.93 20.39
N PRO A 178 10.45 21.66 21.45
CA PRO A 178 9.52 22.51 22.21
C PRO A 178 8.80 23.56 21.36
N TYR A 179 9.46 24.05 20.34
CA TYR A 179 8.87 25.00 19.40
C TYR A 179 7.73 24.35 18.58
N ALA A 180 7.93 23.10 18.12
CA ALA A 180 6.94 22.36 17.36
C ALA A 180 5.71 22.04 18.21
N GLN A 181 5.92 21.61 19.47
CA GLN A 181 4.86 21.43 20.46
C GLN A 181 4.03 22.71 20.62
N LYS A 182 4.71 23.84 20.83
CA LYS A 182 4.05 25.15 20.98
C LYS A 182 3.25 25.53 19.72
N SER A 183 3.79 25.29 18.53
CA SER A 183 3.12 25.56 17.25
C SER A 183 1.86 24.73 17.10
N LEU A 184 1.95 23.42 17.36
CA LEU A 184 0.81 22.49 17.32
C LEU A 184 -0.29 22.91 18.31
N CYS A 185 0.07 23.25 19.54
CA CYS A 185 -0.88 23.74 20.53
C CYS A 185 -1.57 25.05 20.09
N ALA A 186 -0.81 25.96 19.48
CA ALA A 186 -1.33 27.27 19.00
C ALA A 186 -2.23 27.13 17.75
N SER A 187 -2.03 26.11 16.92
CA SER A 187 -2.85 25.86 15.73
C SER A 187 -4.29 25.40 16.05
N GLY A 188 -4.62 25.20 17.33
CA GLY A 188 -5.95 24.76 17.75
C GLY A 188 -6.25 23.31 17.45
N ILE A 189 -5.21 22.50 17.27
CA ILE A 189 -5.36 21.05 17.09
C ILE A 189 -6.13 20.48 18.28
N GLY A 190 -7.14 19.66 17.99
CA GLY A 190 -7.98 19.03 18.99
C GLY A 190 -8.53 17.69 18.48
N GLY A 191 -9.35 17.08 19.29
CA GLY A 191 -9.95 15.77 19.03
C GLY A 191 -9.37 14.71 19.94
N THR A 192 -10.03 13.56 19.96
CA THR A 192 -9.63 12.38 20.72
C THR A 192 -9.23 11.29 19.74
N ASN A 193 -8.17 10.60 20.01
CA ASN A 193 -7.76 9.46 19.18
C ASN A 193 -8.73 8.30 19.39
N GLU A 194 -9.28 7.76 18.31
CA GLU A 194 -10.29 6.70 18.37
C GLU A 194 -9.69 5.35 18.83
N LYS A 195 -8.39 5.13 18.62
CA LYS A 195 -7.72 3.88 19.01
C LYS A 195 -7.24 3.90 20.46
N THR A 196 -6.70 5.04 20.93
CA THR A 196 -6.09 5.14 22.27
C THR A 196 -6.99 5.82 23.28
N GLY A 197 -8.00 6.55 22.84
CA GLY A 197 -8.88 7.33 23.71
C GLY A 197 -8.24 8.60 24.29
N VAL A 198 -7.02 8.94 23.86
CA VAL A 198 -6.26 10.09 24.36
C VAL A 198 -6.61 11.35 23.56
N ALA A 199 -6.84 12.45 24.23
CA ALA A 199 -7.04 13.74 23.55
C ALA A 199 -5.69 14.29 23.05
N THR A 200 -5.66 14.82 21.83
CA THR A 200 -4.44 15.35 21.20
C THR A 200 -3.78 16.42 22.06
N ARG A 201 -4.57 17.33 22.64
CA ARG A 201 -4.05 18.41 23.48
C ARG A 201 -3.41 17.90 24.77
N ASP A 202 -3.99 16.83 25.36
CA ASP A 202 -3.46 16.22 26.58
C ASP A 202 -2.14 15.50 26.29
N SER A 203 -2.07 14.74 25.18
CA SER A 203 -0.83 14.06 24.78
C SER A 203 0.31 15.03 24.43
N LEU A 204 -0.02 16.23 23.93
CA LEU A 204 0.94 17.30 23.67
C LEU A 204 1.25 18.15 24.91
N MET A 205 0.56 17.93 26.05
CA MET A 205 0.69 18.76 27.25
C MET A 205 0.48 20.24 26.94
N CYS A 206 -0.53 20.56 26.09
CA CYS A 206 -0.85 21.94 25.76
C CYS A 206 -1.38 22.69 27.01
N PRO A 207 -0.95 23.94 27.25
CA PRO A 207 -1.54 24.74 28.28
C PRO A 207 -3.01 25.06 27.96
N ASP A 208 -3.83 25.24 29.03
CA ASP A 208 -5.24 25.65 28.94
C ASP A 208 -5.42 27.07 28.40
#